data_2a2730f41238b658a956746a450bedcb
#
_entry.id   2a2730f41238b658a956746a450bedcb
#
_cell.length_a   1.000
_cell.length_b   1.000
_cell.length_c   1.000
_cell.angle_alpha   90.00
_cell.angle_beta   90.00
_cell.angle_gamma   90.00
#
_symmetry.space_group_name_H-M   'P 1'
#
loop_
_entity.id
_entity.type
_entity.pdbx_description
1 polymer ?
#
loop_
_entity_poly.entity_id
_entity_poly.type
_entity_poly.pdbx_seq_one_letter_code
_entity_poly.pdbx_strand_id
1 'polypeptide(L)'
;MRPISSKTLISPHRRQALGIGVASLLSMGGLSSCSLIGSKKPVIGLVLGAGAARGFAHVGVIKALEAQGIRPDVVVGSSAGSVIAALLASGVAGNELNRLALNLDEATIADWGLPFAGRFGGLIKGDALQNMVNREVQNKSIEQMRIPLGIVATELQSGKGVLFRSGNTGQAVRASCSIPGVFQPTVIGGKEYVDGGLVAPVPVSYARQMGATLVIAVNISSEPVHQDASGTFGVLQQTISIMQRSINQFELKSADIVIAPQLKQMSGGDFKSRNAAILAGEMATQEQMSLIKEKLKG
;
A
#
# COMPACT_ATOMS: atom_id res chain seq x y z
N MET A 1 -1.85 7.72 67.70
CA MET A 1 -1.26 8.81 68.46
C MET A 1 -1.06 9.98 67.54
N ARG A 2 -1.80 11.04 67.80
CA ARG A 2 -1.60 12.42 67.37
C ARG A 2 -0.39 12.98 68.16
N PRO A 3 0.04 14.28 68.03
CA PRO A 3 -0.26 15.35 67.07
C PRO A 3 0.88 16.38 66.87
N ILE A 4 0.56 17.51 66.22
CA ILE A 4 0.81 18.95 66.57
C ILE A 4 1.90 19.60 65.70
N SER A 5 1.54 20.57 64.84
CA SER A 5 1.25 22.03 65.06
C SER A 5 2.51 22.90 65.14
N SER A 6 2.69 23.98 64.44
CA SER A 6 2.09 25.29 64.52
C SER A 6 2.83 26.25 63.58
N LYS A 7 2.12 27.11 62.83
CA LYS A 7 1.93 28.55 63.03
C LYS A 7 3.23 29.39 63.16
N THR A 8 3.39 30.48 62.39
CA THR A 8 2.91 31.84 62.60
C THR A 8 3.47 32.78 61.51
N LEU A 9 2.69 33.52 60.76
CA LEU A 9 2.33 34.95 60.87
C LEU A 9 3.52 35.92 60.87
N ILE A 10 3.57 36.91 59.97
CA ILE A 10 3.20 38.33 60.17
C ILE A 10 3.62 39.17 58.93
N SER A 11 2.69 40.00 58.47
CA SER A 11 2.76 41.16 57.57
C SER A 11 3.19 42.40 58.41
N PRO A 12 3.17 43.66 57.96
CA PRO A 12 3.22 44.34 56.65
C PRO A 12 4.23 45.50 56.65
N HIS A 13 4.40 46.28 55.59
CA HIS A 13 4.43 47.74 55.63
C HIS A 13 4.45 48.38 54.20
N ARG A 14 3.51 49.31 54.06
CA ARG A 14 3.33 50.35 53.05
C ARG A 14 4.59 51.18 52.81
N ARG A 15 4.77 51.67 51.60
CA ARG A 15 5.01 53.13 51.37
C ARG A 15 4.67 53.42 49.86
N GLN A 16 3.77 54.38 49.70
CA GLN A 16 3.41 55.14 48.53
C GLN A 16 4.52 56.08 48.10
N ALA A 17 4.75 56.28 46.84
CA ALA A 17 5.25 57.51 46.27
C ALA A 17 4.69 57.76 44.91
N LEU A 18 4.01 58.89 44.74
CA LEU A 18 3.52 59.47 43.51
C LEU A 18 4.69 59.85 42.58
N GLY A 19 4.53 59.74 41.28
CA GLY A 19 5.40 60.38 40.30
C GLY A 19 4.67 60.46 38.96
N ILE A 20 4.40 61.68 38.56
CA ILE A 20 3.61 62.24 37.47
C ILE A 20 4.22 61.95 36.10
N GLY A 21 3.41 61.49 35.14
CA GLY A 21 3.26 61.91 33.75
C GLY A 21 4.40 61.80 32.78
N VAL A 22 4.12 61.09 31.67
CA VAL A 22 4.21 61.60 30.27
C VAL A 22 3.46 60.67 29.40
N ALA A 23 2.43 61.12 28.73
CA ALA A 23 1.71 60.42 27.69
C ALA A 23 2.57 60.41 26.43
N SER A 24 2.96 59.23 25.97
CA SER A 24 3.48 59.02 24.63
C SER A 24 2.53 58.09 23.88
N LEU A 25 1.79 58.67 22.97
CA LEU A 25 1.02 57.99 21.91
C LEU A 25 2.00 57.24 21.01
N LEU A 26 2.17 55.94 21.24
CA LEU A 26 2.78 55.03 20.27
C LEU A 26 1.64 54.33 19.53
N SER A 27 1.46 54.76 18.28
CA SER A 27 0.64 54.09 17.26
C SER A 27 1.00 52.60 17.19
N MET A 28 0.08 51.76 17.64
CA MET A 28 0.11 50.31 17.39
C MET A 28 -0.18 50.09 15.92
N GLY A 29 0.87 50.12 15.08
CA GLY A 29 0.85 49.52 13.78
C GLY A 29 0.68 48.03 13.96
N GLY A 30 -0.52 47.53 13.73
CA GLY A 30 -0.82 46.10 13.68
C GLY A 30 -0.03 45.45 12.57
N LEU A 31 1.10 44.83 12.90
CA LEU A 31 1.72 43.84 12.07
C LEU A 31 0.78 42.60 12.07
N SER A 32 -0.20 42.62 11.16
CA SER A 32 -0.87 41.38 10.78
C SER A 32 0.17 40.46 10.19
N SER A 33 0.78 39.65 11.06
CA SER A 33 1.58 38.48 10.65
C SER A 33 0.62 37.52 10.03
N CYS A 34 0.36 37.69 8.72
CA CYS A 34 -0.14 36.59 7.90
C CYS A 34 0.95 35.53 7.94
N SER A 35 0.85 34.60 8.89
CA SER A 35 1.55 33.33 8.78
C SER A 35 1.03 32.67 7.50
N LEU A 36 1.79 32.80 6.43
CA LEU A 36 1.70 31.93 5.28
C LEU A 36 1.98 30.52 5.80
N ILE A 37 0.93 29.85 6.27
CA ILE A 37 0.95 28.40 6.45
C ILE A 37 1.04 27.88 5.03
N GLY A 38 2.26 27.78 4.50
CA GLY A 38 2.52 27.10 3.26
C GLY A 38 1.96 25.68 3.41
N SER A 39 0.92 25.34 2.66
CA SER A 39 0.38 23.99 2.66
C SER A 39 1.53 23.04 2.33
N LYS A 40 1.86 22.18 3.27
CA LYS A 40 2.90 21.16 3.07
C LYS A 40 2.46 20.29 1.90
N LYS A 41 3.29 20.18 0.86
CA LYS A 41 3.01 19.28 -0.27
C LYS A 41 2.62 17.90 0.28
N PRO A 42 1.52 17.30 -0.18
CA PRO A 42 1.08 16.00 0.30
C PRO A 42 2.12 14.92 -0.02
N VAL A 43 2.31 13.99 0.91
CA VAL A 43 3.08 12.75 0.68
C VAL A 43 2.16 11.76 -0.02
N ILE A 44 2.43 11.50 -1.29
CA ILE A 44 1.60 10.65 -2.15
C ILE A 44 1.93 9.19 -1.88
N GLY A 45 0.97 8.43 -1.35
CA GLY A 45 1.03 6.97 -1.26
C GLY A 45 0.27 6.32 -2.40
N LEU A 46 0.95 5.49 -3.20
CA LEU A 46 0.30 4.64 -4.20
C LEU A 46 0.14 3.24 -3.61
N VAL A 47 -1.11 2.79 -3.54
CA VAL A 47 -1.46 1.48 -3.00
C VAL A 47 -1.94 0.57 -4.12
N LEU A 48 -1.24 -0.56 -4.31
CA LEU A 48 -1.51 -1.52 -5.36
C LEU A 48 -2.10 -2.80 -4.76
N GLY A 49 -3.37 -3.05 -5.07
CA GLY A 49 -4.14 -4.14 -4.48
C GLY A 49 -3.83 -5.53 -5.03
N ALA A 50 -4.30 -6.54 -4.30
CA ALA A 50 -4.29 -7.95 -4.69
C ALA A 50 -5.27 -8.25 -5.83
N GLY A 51 -4.96 -9.23 -6.69
CA GLY A 51 -5.86 -9.60 -7.78
C GLY A 51 -5.30 -10.56 -8.82
N ALA A 52 -4.20 -11.25 -8.55
CA ALA A 52 -3.54 -12.20 -9.47
C ALA A 52 -3.31 -11.57 -10.86
N ALA A 53 -3.72 -12.21 -11.97
CA ALA A 53 -3.53 -11.68 -13.33
C ALA A 53 -4.16 -10.30 -13.58
N ARG A 54 -5.18 -9.91 -12.81
CA ARG A 54 -5.73 -8.54 -12.87
C ARG A 54 -4.71 -7.46 -12.46
N GLY A 55 -3.59 -7.85 -11.84
CA GLY A 55 -2.45 -6.99 -11.53
C GLY A 55 -1.86 -6.24 -12.72
N PHE A 56 -2.07 -6.71 -13.95
CA PHE A 56 -1.66 -5.98 -15.14
C PHE A 56 -2.32 -4.58 -15.25
N ALA A 57 -3.49 -4.38 -14.65
CA ALA A 57 -4.14 -3.07 -14.63
C ALA A 57 -3.32 -2.03 -13.85
N HIS A 58 -2.52 -2.42 -12.85
CA HIS A 58 -1.62 -1.51 -12.14
C HIS A 58 -0.61 -0.84 -13.08
N VAL A 59 -0.16 -1.55 -14.10
CA VAL A 59 0.75 -1.01 -15.11
C VAL A 59 0.10 0.17 -15.84
N GLY A 60 -1.16 0.02 -16.25
CA GLY A 60 -1.93 1.08 -16.89
C GLY A 60 -2.12 2.29 -15.99
N VAL A 61 -2.43 2.05 -14.71
CA VAL A 61 -2.56 3.12 -13.71
C VAL A 61 -1.25 3.91 -13.59
N ILE A 62 -0.11 3.23 -13.45
CA ILE A 62 1.20 3.87 -13.31
C ILE A 62 1.54 4.68 -14.56
N LYS A 63 1.33 4.13 -15.76
CA LYS A 63 1.53 4.85 -17.03
C LYS A 63 0.73 6.14 -17.10
N ALA A 64 -0.57 6.08 -16.75
CA ALA A 64 -1.45 7.24 -16.79
C ALA A 64 -1.08 8.31 -15.74
N LEU A 65 -0.65 7.92 -14.54
CA LEU A 65 -0.15 8.84 -13.53
C LEU A 65 1.17 9.50 -13.97
N GLU A 66 2.14 8.72 -14.46
CA GLU A 66 3.43 9.23 -14.94
C GLU A 66 3.28 10.18 -16.14
N ALA A 67 2.34 9.90 -17.06
CA ALA A 67 2.02 10.79 -18.19
C ALA A 67 1.54 12.18 -17.74
N GLN A 68 1.03 12.30 -16.53
CA GLN A 68 0.61 13.57 -15.91
C GLN A 68 1.67 14.12 -14.93
N GLY A 69 2.88 13.54 -14.90
CA GLY A 69 3.95 13.96 -14.00
C GLY A 69 3.70 13.60 -12.53
N ILE A 70 2.72 12.73 -12.23
CA ILE A 70 2.37 12.31 -10.88
C ILE A 70 3.22 11.10 -10.50
N ARG A 71 4.02 11.25 -9.46
CA ARG A 71 4.89 10.19 -8.93
C ARG A 71 4.60 9.99 -7.45
N PRO A 72 4.51 8.74 -6.97
CA PRO A 72 4.31 8.47 -5.55
C PRO A 72 5.60 8.73 -4.75
N ASP A 73 5.43 9.20 -3.51
CA ASP A 73 6.49 9.31 -2.51
C ASP A 73 6.65 8.01 -1.71
N VAL A 74 5.60 7.17 -1.67
CA VAL A 74 5.56 5.86 -1.00
C VAL A 74 4.74 4.91 -1.85
N VAL A 75 5.18 3.65 -1.97
CA VAL A 75 4.42 2.60 -2.66
C VAL A 75 4.21 1.41 -1.74
N VAL A 76 2.96 0.93 -1.66
CA VAL A 76 2.62 -0.27 -0.89
C VAL A 76 1.86 -1.25 -1.76
N GLY A 77 2.25 -2.52 -1.74
CA GLY A 77 1.62 -3.57 -2.53
C GLY A 77 1.21 -4.79 -1.72
N SER A 78 0.16 -5.45 -2.17
CA SER A 78 -0.32 -6.75 -1.69
C SER A 78 -0.48 -7.71 -2.85
N SER A 79 0.02 -8.96 -2.72
CA SER A 79 -0.06 -9.99 -3.76
C SER A 79 0.48 -9.49 -5.12
N ALA A 80 -0.27 -9.62 -6.20
CA ALA A 80 0.12 -9.10 -7.52
C ALA A 80 0.52 -7.62 -7.48
N GLY A 81 -0.11 -6.81 -6.63
CA GLY A 81 0.27 -5.42 -6.42
C GLY A 81 1.67 -5.26 -5.82
N SER A 82 2.16 -6.22 -5.02
CA SER A 82 3.51 -6.19 -4.47
C SER A 82 4.60 -6.37 -5.54
N VAL A 83 4.33 -7.17 -6.58
CA VAL A 83 5.22 -7.34 -7.73
C VAL A 83 5.42 -6.00 -8.44
N ILE A 84 4.32 -5.36 -8.82
CA ILE A 84 4.36 -4.08 -9.54
C ILE A 84 4.91 -2.95 -8.65
N ALA A 85 4.58 -2.97 -7.35
CA ALA A 85 5.13 -2.03 -6.37
C ALA A 85 6.66 -2.13 -6.27
N ALA A 86 7.21 -3.35 -6.21
CA ALA A 86 8.65 -3.58 -6.14
C ALA A 86 9.37 -3.09 -7.40
N LEU A 87 8.85 -3.38 -8.58
CA LEU A 87 9.40 -2.92 -9.86
C LEU A 87 9.37 -1.39 -9.95
N LEU A 88 8.23 -0.76 -9.66
CA LEU A 88 8.10 0.69 -9.65
C LEU A 88 9.08 1.34 -8.65
N ALA A 89 9.12 0.81 -7.42
CA ALA A 89 10.00 1.33 -6.36
C ALA A 89 11.49 1.21 -6.70
N SER A 90 11.89 0.20 -7.48
CA SER A 90 13.27 0.05 -7.96
C SER A 90 13.66 1.11 -9.00
N GLY A 91 12.66 1.79 -9.60
CA GLY A 91 12.82 2.84 -10.61
C GLY A 91 12.44 2.39 -12.03
N VAL A 92 11.76 1.26 -12.19
CA VAL A 92 11.22 0.83 -13.48
C VAL A 92 10.03 1.72 -13.84
N ALA A 93 10.11 2.44 -14.95
CA ALA A 93 9.06 3.36 -15.40
C ALA A 93 7.86 2.62 -15.99
N GLY A 94 6.69 3.26 -16.04
CA GLY A 94 5.44 2.66 -16.51
C GLY A 94 5.52 2.06 -17.92
N ASN A 95 6.22 2.69 -18.85
CA ASN A 95 6.42 2.13 -20.20
C ASN A 95 7.26 0.85 -20.18
N GLU A 96 8.27 0.78 -19.32
CA GLU A 96 9.09 -0.41 -19.15
C GLU A 96 8.32 -1.52 -18.42
N LEU A 97 7.53 -1.16 -17.39
CA LEU A 97 6.57 -2.09 -16.76
C LEU A 97 5.62 -2.70 -17.81
N ASN A 98 5.13 -1.87 -18.75
CA ASN A 98 4.29 -2.34 -19.84
C ASN A 98 5.02 -3.34 -20.73
N ARG A 99 6.26 -3.05 -21.11
CA ARG A 99 7.09 -3.97 -21.91
C ARG A 99 7.32 -5.30 -21.19
N LEU A 100 7.66 -5.25 -19.91
CA LEU A 100 7.84 -6.45 -19.07
C LEU A 100 6.54 -7.26 -18.97
N ALA A 101 5.40 -6.58 -18.72
CA ALA A 101 4.10 -7.22 -18.63
C ALA A 101 3.69 -7.95 -19.92
N LEU A 102 3.92 -7.33 -21.08
CA LEU A 102 3.58 -7.92 -22.38
C LEU A 102 4.44 -9.13 -22.72
N ASN A 103 5.71 -9.15 -22.29
CA ASN A 103 6.66 -10.23 -22.54
C ASN A 103 6.69 -11.27 -21.41
N LEU A 104 5.87 -11.14 -20.36
CA LEU A 104 5.82 -12.10 -19.27
C LEU A 104 5.27 -13.44 -19.78
N ASP A 105 6.08 -14.50 -19.64
CA ASP A 105 5.65 -15.88 -19.82
C ASP A 105 5.22 -16.46 -18.47
N GLU A 106 4.01 -17.03 -18.41
CA GLU A 106 3.48 -17.67 -17.20
C GLU A 106 4.42 -18.76 -16.66
N ALA A 107 5.09 -19.49 -17.55
CA ALA A 107 6.04 -20.53 -17.19
C ALA A 107 7.25 -19.99 -16.41
N THR A 108 7.57 -18.69 -16.53
CA THR A 108 8.68 -18.07 -15.82
C THR A 108 8.37 -17.72 -14.37
N ILE A 109 7.11 -17.77 -13.95
CA ILE A 109 6.66 -17.47 -12.58
C ILE A 109 6.03 -18.67 -11.88
N ALA A 110 5.75 -19.78 -12.61
CA ALA A 110 5.11 -20.98 -12.08
C ALA A 110 6.10 -22.15 -12.04
N ASP A 111 6.77 -22.32 -10.91
CA ASP A 111 7.60 -23.48 -10.58
C ASP A 111 6.76 -24.53 -9.86
N TRP A 112 6.29 -25.53 -10.58
CA TRP A 112 5.43 -26.58 -10.04
C TRP A 112 6.18 -27.46 -9.04
N GLY A 113 5.65 -27.57 -7.82
CA GLY A 113 6.10 -28.53 -6.82
C GLY A 113 5.62 -29.93 -7.12
N LEU A 114 6.38 -30.96 -6.74
CA LEU A 114 5.91 -32.35 -6.80
C LEU A 114 4.72 -32.52 -5.82
N PRO A 115 3.58 -33.06 -6.29
CA PRO A 115 2.34 -33.13 -5.48
C PRO A 115 2.44 -34.04 -4.25
N PHE A 116 3.53 -34.77 -4.06
CA PHE A 116 3.74 -35.73 -2.96
C PHE A 116 4.87 -35.38 -2.00
N ALA A 117 5.56 -34.24 -2.14
CA ALA A 117 6.60 -33.83 -1.21
C ALA A 117 6.00 -33.19 0.06
N GLY A 118 5.34 -33.99 0.85
CA GLY A 118 4.86 -33.84 2.22
C GLY A 118 4.68 -32.44 2.79
N ARG A 119 3.55 -32.06 3.09
CA ARG A 119 2.83 -30.94 3.69
C ARG A 119 1.93 -30.27 2.68
N PHE A 120 0.65 -30.31 2.93
CA PHE A 120 -0.42 -29.71 2.14
C PHE A 120 -0.31 -28.19 2.15
N GLY A 121 0.48 -27.59 1.22
CA GLY A 121 0.70 -26.16 1.23
C GLY A 121 0.44 -25.42 -0.08
N GLY A 122 0.37 -26.15 -1.20
CA GLY A 122 0.26 -25.55 -2.54
C GLY A 122 1.09 -26.32 -3.58
N LEU A 123 0.74 -26.15 -4.85
CA LEU A 123 1.37 -26.85 -5.98
C LEU A 123 2.61 -26.11 -6.48
N ILE A 124 2.67 -24.79 -6.34
CA ILE A 124 3.74 -23.91 -6.84
C ILE A 124 4.66 -23.53 -5.67
N LYS A 125 5.97 -23.69 -5.85
CA LYS A 125 6.95 -23.31 -4.83
C LYS A 125 7.07 -21.81 -4.68
N GLY A 126 7.08 -21.06 -5.79
CA GLY A 126 7.21 -19.63 -5.85
C GLY A 126 8.66 -19.12 -5.93
N ASP A 127 9.65 -20.02 -6.04
CA ASP A 127 11.06 -19.63 -6.20
C ASP A 127 11.27 -18.90 -7.54
N ALA A 128 10.55 -19.32 -8.58
CA ALA A 128 10.61 -18.69 -9.90
C ALA A 128 10.16 -17.22 -9.83
N LEU A 129 9.05 -16.94 -9.15
CA LEU A 129 8.57 -15.57 -8.92
C LEU A 129 9.59 -14.75 -8.13
N GLN A 130 10.12 -15.31 -7.03
CA GLN A 130 11.15 -14.65 -6.23
C GLN A 130 12.38 -14.28 -7.06
N ASN A 131 12.87 -15.23 -7.86
CA ASN A 131 14.06 -15.04 -8.69
C ASN A 131 13.81 -14.02 -9.80
N MET A 132 12.63 -14.05 -10.42
CA MET A 132 12.22 -13.06 -11.41
C MET A 132 12.23 -11.66 -10.81
N VAL A 133 11.57 -11.45 -9.66
CA VAL A 133 11.53 -10.15 -9.00
C VAL A 133 12.94 -9.67 -8.63
N ASN A 134 13.75 -10.53 -7.99
CA ASN A 134 15.12 -10.17 -7.61
C ASN A 134 15.97 -9.75 -8.83
N ARG A 135 15.86 -10.45 -9.95
CA ARG A 135 16.54 -10.10 -11.20
C ARG A 135 16.08 -8.71 -11.70
N GLU A 136 14.78 -8.48 -11.80
CA GLU A 136 14.24 -7.23 -12.34
C GLU A 136 14.55 -6.02 -11.44
N VAL A 137 14.62 -6.20 -10.12
CA VAL A 137 15.04 -5.13 -9.18
C VAL A 137 16.55 -5.08 -8.98
N GLN A 138 17.35 -5.85 -9.76
CA GLN A 138 18.81 -5.91 -9.66
C GLN A 138 19.31 -6.34 -8.28
N ASN A 139 18.62 -7.29 -7.64
CA ASN A 139 18.89 -7.80 -6.29
C ASN A 139 18.89 -6.73 -5.18
N LYS A 140 18.28 -5.57 -5.41
CA LYS A 140 18.12 -4.56 -4.37
C LYS A 140 17.21 -5.09 -3.26
N SER A 141 17.61 -4.85 -2.02
CA SER A 141 16.73 -5.06 -0.87
C SER A 141 15.67 -3.96 -0.79
N ILE A 142 14.60 -4.18 0.00
CA ILE A 142 13.46 -3.28 0.09
C ILE A 142 13.90 -1.87 0.52
N GLU A 143 14.80 -1.77 1.49
CA GLU A 143 15.35 -0.50 2.00
C GLU A 143 16.26 0.23 1.03
N GLN A 144 16.71 -0.43 -0.05
CA GLN A 144 17.54 0.16 -1.11
C GLN A 144 16.73 0.69 -2.30
N MET A 145 15.40 0.60 -2.23
CA MET A 145 14.53 1.07 -3.30
C MET A 145 14.57 2.59 -3.44
N ARG A 146 14.39 3.09 -4.67
CA ARG A 146 14.35 4.53 -4.96
C ARG A 146 13.14 5.23 -4.34
N ILE A 147 12.02 4.51 -4.28
CA ILE A 147 10.79 4.95 -3.61
C ILE A 147 10.60 4.05 -2.39
N PRO A 148 10.34 4.59 -1.20
CA PRO A 148 9.98 3.82 -0.02
C PRO A 148 8.92 2.77 -0.32
N LEU A 149 9.27 1.49 -0.14
CA LEU A 149 8.47 0.34 -0.50
C LEU A 149 7.94 -0.38 0.74
N GLY A 150 6.64 -0.70 0.73
CA GLY A 150 6.00 -1.61 1.66
C GLY A 150 5.41 -2.82 0.94
N ILE A 151 5.69 -4.02 1.43
CA ILE A 151 5.11 -5.27 0.92
C ILE A 151 4.34 -5.92 2.05
N VAL A 152 3.05 -6.18 1.83
CA VAL A 152 2.18 -6.76 2.85
C VAL A 152 2.02 -8.26 2.63
N ALA A 153 2.22 -9.05 3.68
CA ALA A 153 1.92 -10.48 3.72
C ALA A 153 1.19 -10.83 5.02
N THR A 154 0.66 -12.04 5.11
CA THR A 154 -0.03 -12.56 6.30
C THR A 154 0.84 -13.60 6.99
N GLU A 155 1.19 -13.42 8.26
CA GLU A 155 1.83 -14.48 9.07
C GLU A 155 0.81 -15.60 9.32
N LEU A 156 1.12 -16.80 8.84
CA LEU A 156 0.16 -17.91 8.78
C LEU A 156 -0.35 -18.33 10.17
N GLN A 157 0.54 -18.40 11.15
CA GLN A 157 0.18 -18.93 12.48
C GLN A 157 -0.66 -17.95 13.31
N SER A 158 -0.38 -16.63 13.19
CA SER A 158 -1.07 -15.60 13.99
C SER A 158 -2.22 -14.93 13.25
N GLY A 159 -2.27 -15.05 11.92
CA GLY A 159 -3.20 -14.31 11.07
C GLY A 159 -2.92 -12.81 11.00
N LYS A 160 -1.79 -12.34 11.55
CA LYS A 160 -1.44 -10.91 11.55
C LYS A 160 -0.88 -10.48 10.20
N GLY A 161 -1.30 -9.30 9.75
CA GLY A 161 -0.66 -8.63 8.63
C GLY A 161 0.72 -8.12 9.01
N VAL A 162 1.69 -8.36 8.12
CA VAL A 162 3.08 -7.95 8.29
C VAL A 162 3.47 -7.05 7.12
N LEU A 163 4.03 -5.87 7.44
CA LEU A 163 4.57 -4.94 6.48
C LEU A 163 6.09 -5.11 6.39
N PHE A 164 6.57 -5.73 5.32
CA PHE A 164 7.99 -5.79 5.01
C PHE A 164 8.47 -4.45 4.45
N ARG A 165 9.47 -3.86 5.11
CA ARG A 165 10.12 -2.59 4.73
C ARG A 165 11.64 -2.75 4.59
N SER A 166 12.14 -3.95 4.78
CA SER A 166 13.56 -4.31 4.67
C SER A 166 13.72 -5.77 4.32
N GLY A 167 14.90 -6.15 3.86
CA GLY A 167 15.24 -7.52 3.50
C GLY A 167 15.10 -7.80 2.00
N ASN A 168 15.18 -9.11 1.64
CA ASN A 168 15.15 -9.53 0.24
C ASN A 168 13.78 -9.25 -0.40
N THR A 169 13.78 -8.44 -1.45
CA THR A 169 12.58 -7.98 -2.13
C THR A 169 11.79 -9.12 -2.75
N GLY A 170 12.44 -9.99 -3.51
CA GLY A 170 11.77 -11.12 -4.15
C GLY A 170 11.17 -12.09 -3.14
N GLN A 171 11.85 -12.32 -2.00
CA GLN A 171 11.33 -13.18 -0.93
C GLN A 171 10.08 -12.58 -0.27
N ALA A 172 10.08 -11.28 0.00
CA ALA A 172 8.90 -10.59 0.56
C ALA A 172 7.73 -10.58 -0.45
N VAL A 173 8.01 -10.36 -1.74
CA VAL A 173 6.99 -10.46 -2.81
C VAL A 173 6.43 -11.87 -2.89
N ARG A 174 7.29 -12.91 -2.87
CA ARG A 174 6.85 -14.31 -2.82
C ARG A 174 5.92 -14.57 -1.65
N ALA A 175 6.28 -14.11 -0.44
CA ALA A 175 5.43 -14.22 0.74
C ALA A 175 4.07 -13.55 0.54
N SER A 176 4.07 -12.34 -0.03
CA SER A 176 2.86 -11.57 -0.35
C SER A 176 1.97 -12.24 -1.41
N CYS A 177 2.55 -13.05 -2.29
CA CYS A 177 1.86 -13.76 -3.37
C CYS A 177 1.56 -15.24 -3.05
N SER A 178 1.85 -15.72 -1.84
CA SER A 178 1.64 -17.13 -1.46
C SER A 178 0.17 -17.43 -1.20
N ILE A 179 -0.65 -17.46 -2.27
CA ILE A 179 -2.09 -17.75 -2.24
C ILE A 179 -2.31 -19.16 -1.70
N PRO A 180 -3.11 -19.33 -0.61
CA PRO A 180 -3.40 -20.65 -0.05
C PRO A 180 -4.02 -21.60 -1.08
N GLY A 181 -3.51 -22.84 -1.12
CA GLY A 181 -3.93 -23.85 -2.07
C GLY A 181 -3.27 -23.74 -3.47
N VAL A 182 -2.65 -22.61 -3.81
CA VAL A 182 -1.91 -22.40 -5.08
C VAL A 182 -0.41 -22.45 -4.81
N PHE A 183 0.09 -21.58 -3.96
CA PHE A 183 1.51 -21.50 -3.60
C PHE A 183 1.79 -22.12 -2.24
N GLN A 184 3.01 -22.59 -2.05
CA GLN A 184 3.50 -22.98 -0.75
C GLN A 184 3.73 -21.73 0.11
N PRO A 185 3.46 -21.79 1.44
CA PRO A 185 3.84 -20.72 2.35
C PRO A 185 5.33 -20.39 2.26
N THR A 186 5.66 -19.11 2.32
CA THR A 186 7.06 -18.65 2.29
C THR A 186 7.61 -18.54 3.70
N VAL A 187 8.78 -19.16 3.97
CA VAL A 187 9.44 -19.07 5.27
C VAL A 187 10.43 -17.90 5.28
N ILE A 188 10.26 -16.96 6.23
CA ILE A 188 11.17 -15.84 6.48
C ILE A 188 11.44 -15.75 7.98
N GLY A 189 12.70 -15.83 8.38
CA GLY A 189 13.07 -15.75 9.81
C GLY A 189 12.41 -16.81 10.69
N GLY A 190 12.17 -18.01 10.16
CA GLY A 190 11.54 -19.12 10.88
C GLY A 190 10.01 -19.03 10.99
N LYS A 191 9.38 -18.04 10.39
CA LYS A 191 7.92 -17.87 10.34
C LYS A 191 7.40 -18.14 8.93
N GLU A 192 6.19 -18.69 8.85
CA GLU A 192 5.50 -18.95 7.59
C GLU A 192 4.57 -17.79 7.21
N TYR A 193 4.62 -17.39 5.95
CA TYR A 193 3.80 -16.29 5.41
C TYR A 193 2.99 -16.77 4.22
N VAL A 194 1.78 -16.24 4.13
CA VAL A 194 0.86 -16.43 3.03
C VAL A 194 0.39 -15.08 2.48
N ASP A 195 -0.43 -15.10 1.41
CA ASP A 195 -0.85 -13.93 0.65
C ASP A 195 -1.35 -12.77 1.53
N GLY A 196 -0.87 -11.57 1.19
CA GLY A 196 -1.25 -10.35 1.91
C GLY A 196 -2.72 -9.98 1.73
N GLY A 197 -3.35 -10.44 0.64
CA GLY A 197 -4.76 -10.21 0.38
C GLY A 197 -5.72 -10.87 1.37
N LEU A 198 -5.23 -11.77 2.25
CA LEU A 198 -6.05 -12.34 3.31
C LEU A 198 -6.37 -11.32 4.43
N VAL A 199 -5.50 -10.33 4.63
CA VAL A 199 -5.64 -9.32 5.70
C VAL A 199 -5.75 -7.90 5.19
N ALA A 200 -5.16 -7.60 4.04
CA ALA A 200 -5.17 -6.28 3.41
C ALA A 200 -5.13 -6.39 1.88
N PRO A 201 -6.28 -6.69 1.26
CA PRO A 201 -6.34 -6.84 -0.20
C PRO A 201 -5.95 -5.53 -0.92
N VAL A 202 -6.34 -4.37 -0.39
CA VAL A 202 -5.89 -3.05 -0.81
C VAL A 202 -5.30 -2.35 0.42
N PRO A 203 -3.97 -2.38 0.63
CA PRO A 203 -3.32 -2.06 1.90
C PRO A 203 -3.22 -0.55 2.19
N VAL A 204 -4.35 0.16 2.27
CA VAL A 204 -4.42 1.62 2.48
C VAL A 204 -3.86 2.03 3.84
N SER A 205 -4.23 1.31 4.90
CA SER A 205 -3.78 1.57 6.26
C SER A 205 -2.25 1.49 6.39
N TYR A 206 -1.61 0.58 5.65
CA TYR A 206 -0.15 0.44 5.62
C TYR A 206 0.56 1.60 4.91
N ALA A 207 -0.05 2.18 3.86
CA ALA A 207 0.49 3.40 3.24
C ALA A 207 0.42 4.59 4.21
N ARG A 208 -0.67 4.72 4.97
CA ARG A 208 -0.78 5.69 6.07
C ARG A 208 0.29 5.48 7.14
N GLN A 209 0.51 4.23 7.54
CA GLN A 209 1.58 3.88 8.49
C GLN A 209 2.98 4.25 7.97
N MET A 210 3.18 4.26 6.66
CA MET A 210 4.43 4.72 6.02
C MET A 210 4.50 6.23 5.82
N GLY A 211 3.50 7.00 6.29
CA GLY A 211 3.51 8.46 6.28
C GLY A 211 2.79 9.10 5.10
N ALA A 212 2.07 8.35 4.28
CA ALA A 212 1.27 8.91 3.19
C ALA A 212 0.14 9.79 3.75
N THR A 213 0.08 11.05 3.30
CA THR A 213 -0.98 11.99 3.65
C THR A 213 -2.06 12.08 2.58
N LEU A 214 -1.74 11.68 1.34
CA LEU A 214 -2.68 11.51 0.23
C LEU A 214 -2.51 10.11 -0.34
N VAL A 215 -3.55 9.27 -0.26
CA VAL A 215 -3.50 7.87 -0.71
C VAL A 215 -4.33 7.68 -1.96
N ILE A 216 -3.66 7.24 -3.03
CA ILE A 216 -4.27 6.76 -4.28
C ILE A 216 -4.29 5.23 -4.20
N ALA A 217 -5.46 4.64 -4.01
CA ALA A 217 -5.65 3.20 -3.89
C ALA A 217 -6.16 2.60 -5.19
N VAL A 218 -5.48 1.56 -5.68
CA VAL A 218 -5.88 0.83 -6.89
C VAL A 218 -6.52 -0.49 -6.48
N ASN A 219 -7.83 -0.57 -6.67
CA ASN A 219 -8.62 -1.75 -6.35
C ASN A 219 -8.90 -2.58 -7.61
N ILE A 220 -8.25 -3.72 -7.69
CA ILE A 220 -8.42 -4.70 -8.77
C ILE A 220 -9.08 -6.00 -8.28
N SER A 221 -9.70 -5.98 -7.09
CA SER A 221 -10.37 -7.15 -6.51
C SER A 221 -11.50 -7.65 -7.40
N SER A 222 -11.74 -8.98 -7.41
CA SER A 222 -12.90 -9.54 -8.12
C SER A 222 -14.20 -9.31 -7.35
N GLU A 223 -15.27 -9.18 -8.12
CA GLU A 223 -16.63 -9.33 -7.57
C GLU A 223 -16.90 -10.82 -7.35
N PRO A 224 -17.34 -11.27 -6.15
CA PRO A 224 -17.61 -12.68 -5.87
C PRO A 224 -18.64 -13.32 -6.82
N VAL A 225 -19.57 -12.53 -7.35
CA VAL A 225 -20.64 -13.00 -8.26
C VAL A 225 -20.17 -13.44 -9.65
N HIS A 226 -18.93 -13.16 -9.99
CA HIS A 226 -18.35 -13.47 -11.31
C HIS A 226 -17.35 -14.62 -11.28
N GLN A 227 -17.27 -15.37 -10.16
CA GLN A 227 -16.35 -16.50 -10.02
C GLN A 227 -17.10 -17.83 -10.09
N ASP A 228 -16.51 -18.80 -10.79
CA ASP A 228 -16.95 -20.19 -10.72
C ASP A 228 -16.50 -20.78 -9.38
N ALA A 229 -17.46 -21.09 -8.52
CA ALA A 229 -17.23 -21.66 -7.19
C ALA A 229 -17.41 -23.18 -7.19
N SER A 230 -17.18 -23.86 -8.31
CA SER A 230 -17.28 -25.33 -8.40
C SER A 230 -16.06 -26.02 -7.79
N GLY A 231 -16.30 -27.15 -7.11
CA GLY A 231 -15.28 -27.95 -6.44
C GLY A 231 -14.62 -27.26 -5.23
N THR A 232 -13.83 -28.01 -4.47
CA THR A 232 -13.19 -27.53 -3.21
C THR A 232 -12.32 -26.32 -3.42
N PHE A 233 -11.53 -26.32 -4.49
CA PHE A 233 -10.63 -25.19 -4.82
C PHE A 233 -11.41 -23.94 -5.22
N GLY A 234 -12.47 -24.06 -6.03
CA GLY A 234 -13.32 -22.94 -6.40
C GLY A 234 -14.03 -22.33 -5.18
N VAL A 235 -14.55 -23.17 -4.27
CA VAL A 235 -15.14 -22.71 -3.00
C VAL A 235 -14.12 -21.96 -2.14
N LEU A 236 -12.87 -22.46 -2.03
CA LEU A 236 -11.81 -21.77 -1.29
C LEU A 236 -11.51 -20.38 -1.88
N GLN A 237 -11.33 -20.29 -3.20
CA GLN A 237 -11.06 -19.02 -3.87
C GLN A 237 -12.23 -18.04 -3.72
N GLN A 238 -13.46 -18.53 -3.83
CA GLN A 238 -14.66 -17.73 -3.60
C GLN A 238 -14.73 -17.21 -2.16
N THR A 239 -14.41 -18.06 -1.17
CA THR A 239 -14.36 -17.66 0.25
C THR A 239 -13.35 -16.53 0.46
N ILE A 240 -12.14 -16.64 -0.11
CA ILE A 240 -11.13 -15.59 -0.06
C ILE A 240 -11.67 -14.30 -0.68
N SER A 241 -12.32 -14.37 -1.84
CA SER A 241 -12.90 -13.19 -2.52
C SER A 241 -13.98 -12.50 -1.69
N ILE A 242 -14.84 -13.27 -1.01
CA ILE A 242 -15.87 -12.74 -0.10
C ILE A 242 -15.21 -12.00 1.07
N MET A 243 -14.18 -12.59 1.68
CA MET A 243 -13.44 -11.99 2.80
C MET A 243 -12.73 -10.70 2.34
N GLN A 244 -12.05 -10.73 1.19
CA GLN A 244 -11.37 -9.56 0.61
C GLN A 244 -12.35 -8.41 0.35
N ARG A 245 -13.54 -8.70 -0.17
CA ARG A 245 -14.59 -7.69 -0.36
C ARG A 245 -14.97 -7.03 0.96
N SER A 246 -15.20 -7.83 2.01
CA SER A 246 -15.55 -7.31 3.34
C SER A 246 -14.44 -6.42 3.92
N ILE A 247 -13.18 -6.83 3.81
CA ILE A 247 -12.04 -6.06 4.29
C ILE A 247 -11.92 -4.74 3.51
N ASN A 248 -12.04 -4.78 2.18
CA ASN A 248 -11.93 -3.60 1.33
C ASN A 248 -13.02 -2.55 1.60
N GLN A 249 -14.20 -2.94 2.09
CA GLN A 249 -15.22 -1.98 2.51
C GLN A 249 -14.75 -1.04 3.62
N PHE A 250 -13.80 -1.46 4.44
CA PHE A 250 -13.20 -0.65 5.50
C PHE A 250 -11.92 0.04 5.04
N GLU A 251 -11.00 -0.70 4.41
CA GLU A 251 -9.71 -0.16 3.94
C GLU A 251 -9.88 1.02 2.95
N LEU A 252 -10.76 0.86 1.96
CA LEU A 252 -10.98 1.87 0.92
C LEU A 252 -11.61 3.17 1.43
N LYS A 253 -12.30 3.15 2.58
CA LYS A 253 -12.82 4.38 3.21
C LYS A 253 -11.70 5.34 3.64
N SER A 254 -10.51 4.81 3.90
CA SER A 254 -9.35 5.57 4.33
C SER A 254 -8.49 6.08 3.17
N ALA A 255 -8.84 5.73 1.92
CA ALA A 255 -8.20 6.25 0.72
C ALA A 255 -8.80 7.60 0.33
N ASP A 256 -7.96 8.52 -0.16
CA ASP A 256 -8.44 9.80 -0.69
C ASP A 256 -8.99 9.67 -2.10
N ILE A 257 -8.41 8.72 -2.87
CA ILE A 257 -8.77 8.43 -4.24
C ILE A 257 -8.77 6.91 -4.43
N VAL A 258 -9.82 6.38 -5.03
CA VAL A 258 -9.92 4.97 -5.40
C VAL A 258 -10.00 4.87 -6.92
N ILE A 259 -9.02 4.19 -7.51
CA ILE A 259 -9.02 3.81 -8.93
C ILE A 259 -9.47 2.36 -9.02
N ALA A 260 -10.58 2.10 -9.71
CA ALA A 260 -11.18 0.77 -9.81
C ALA A 260 -11.35 0.38 -11.30
N PRO A 261 -10.31 -0.20 -11.92
CA PRO A 261 -10.37 -0.66 -13.32
C PRO A 261 -11.50 -1.67 -13.54
N GLN A 262 -12.21 -1.56 -14.66
CA GLN A 262 -13.31 -2.46 -15.01
C GLN A 262 -12.78 -3.79 -15.56
N LEU A 263 -12.71 -4.81 -14.69
CA LEU A 263 -12.11 -6.13 -14.99
C LEU A 263 -13.12 -7.27 -14.80
N LYS A 264 -14.41 -7.02 -15.00
CA LYS A 264 -15.52 -7.93 -14.64
C LYS A 264 -15.43 -9.32 -15.29
N GLN A 265 -14.87 -9.42 -16.49
CA GLN A 265 -14.76 -10.68 -17.23
C GLN A 265 -13.39 -11.36 -17.10
N MET A 266 -12.46 -10.75 -16.35
CA MET A 266 -11.11 -11.26 -16.19
C MET A 266 -10.98 -12.09 -14.91
N SER A 267 -10.71 -13.39 -15.04
CA SER A 267 -10.38 -14.24 -13.89
C SER A 267 -8.96 -13.97 -13.38
N GLY A 268 -8.66 -14.44 -12.17
CA GLY A 268 -7.31 -14.34 -11.59
C GLY A 268 -6.24 -15.15 -12.37
N GLY A 269 -6.64 -16.13 -13.17
CA GLY A 269 -5.74 -16.93 -14.03
C GLY A 269 -5.66 -16.47 -15.48
N ASP A 270 -6.33 -15.37 -15.84
CA ASP A 270 -6.39 -14.92 -17.23
C ASP A 270 -5.22 -13.98 -17.59
N PHE A 271 -4.05 -14.56 -17.83
CA PHE A 271 -2.88 -13.82 -18.30
C PHE A 271 -2.95 -13.37 -19.75
N LYS A 272 -3.88 -13.94 -20.56
CA LYS A 272 -4.03 -13.57 -21.97
C LYS A 272 -4.67 -12.20 -22.13
N SER A 273 -5.53 -11.79 -21.21
CA SER A 273 -6.22 -10.49 -21.22
C SER A 273 -5.37 -9.33 -20.70
N ARG A 274 -4.04 -9.48 -20.61
CA ARG A 274 -3.12 -8.47 -20.06
C ARG A 274 -3.24 -7.10 -20.72
N ASN A 275 -3.38 -7.05 -22.05
CA ASN A 275 -3.56 -5.79 -22.78
C ASN A 275 -4.87 -5.08 -22.40
N ALA A 276 -5.96 -5.82 -22.27
CA ALA A 276 -7.25 -5.27 -21.85
C ALA A 276 -7.18 -4.77 -20.42
N ALA A 277 -6.50 -5.48 -19.54
CA ALA A 277 -6.31 -5.03 -18.14
C ALA A 277 -5.48 -3.75 -18.05
N ILE A 278 -4.37 -3.64 -18.79
CA ILE A 278 -3.55 -2.42 -18.84
C ILE A 278 -4.39 -1.24 -19.30
N LEU A 279 -5.14 -1.40 -20.39
CA LEU A 279 -6.01 -0.35 -20.93
C LEU A 279 -7.08 0.05 -19.91
N ALA A 280 -7.73 -0.92 -19.24
CA ALA A 280 -8.71 -0.64 -18.19
C ALA A 280 -8.09 0.18 -17.03
N GLY A 281 -6.83 -0.08 -16.68
CA GLY A 281 -6.09 0.70 -15.69
C GLY A 281 -5.86 2.15 -16.13
N GLU A 282 -5.47 2.35 -17.39
CA GLU A 282 -5.31 3.70 -17.97
C GLU A 282 -6.62 4.48 -17.96
N MET A 283 -7.71 3.86 -18.43
CA MET A 283 -9.04 4.49 -18.51
C MET A 283 -9.55 4.86 -17.11
N ALA A 284 -9.51 3.94 -16.14
CA ALA A 284 -9.96 4.21 -14.78
C ALA A 284 -9.15 5.32 -14.09
N THR A 285 -7.86 5.43 -14.41
CA THR A 285 -7.03 6.52 -13.90
C THR A 285 -7.42 7.86 -14.53
N GLN A 286 -7.70 7.86 -15.83
CA GLN A 286 -8.12 9.08 -16.53
C GLN A 286 -9.47 9.60 -16.00
N GLU A 287 -10.41 8.71 -15.66
CA GLU A 287 -11.68 9.08 -15.02
C GLU A 287 -11.48 9.80 -13.68
N GLN A 288 -10.46 9.41 -12.91
CA GLN A 288 -10.14 10.01 -11.61
C GLN A 288 -9.17 11.21 -11.70
N MET A 289 -8.65 11.54 -12.88
CA MET A 289 -7.56 12.50 -13.03
C MET A 289 -7.90 13.90 -12.53
N SER A 290 -9.11 14.36 -12.72
CA SER A 290 -9.57 15.67 -12.23
C SER A 290 -9.52 15.74 -10.70
N LEU A 291 -10.03 14.69 -10.02
CA LEU A 291 -10.02 14.58 -8.57
C LEU A 291 -8.56 14.44 -8.04
N ILE A 292 -7.73 13.66 -8.72
CA ILE A 292 -6.31 13.52 -8.35
C ILE A 292 -5.64 14.89 -8.37
N LYS A 293 -5.80 15.66 -9.47
CA LYS A 293 -5.19 16.98 -9.60
C LYS A 293 -5.74 17.99 -8.59
N GLU A 294 -7.00 17.92 -8.24
CA GLU A 294 -7.62 18.74 -7.19
C GLU A 294 -6.95 18.46 -5.83
N LYS A 295 -6.90 17.18 -5.44
CA LYS A 295 -6.31 16.76 -4.15
C LYS A 295 -4.81 17.05 -4.02
N LEU A 296 -4.09 17.14 -5.14
CA LEU A 296 -2.66 17.48 -5.16
C LEU A 296 -2.38 18.97 -4.96
N LYS A 297 -3.38 19.84 -5.17
CA LYS A 297 -3.23 21.29 -4.97
C LYS A 297 -3.38 21.71 -3.51
N GLY A 298 -3.96 20.86 -2.65
CA GLY A 298 -4.17 21.08 -1.22
C GLY A 298 -5.49 21.75 -0.94
#